data_807e6e561402632dd3696f183a4ad368
#
_entry.id   807e6e561402632dd3696f183a4ad368
#
_cell.length_a   1.000
_cell.length_b   1.000
_cell.length_c   1.000
_cell.angle_alpha   90.00
_cell.angle_beta   90.00
_cell.angle_gamma   90.00
#
_symmetry.space_group_name_H-M   'P 1'
#
loop_
_entity.id
_entity.type
_entity.pdbx_description
1 polymer ?
#
loop_
_entity_poly.entity_id
_entity_poly.type
_entity_poly.pdbx_seq_one_letter_code
_entity_poly.pdbx_strand_id
1 'polypeptide(L)'
;MTPSGRLAAAIEVLVEVDERRQPIRNALKAWGDRSRFAGAKDRAWVSGLALDALRHRRSLAWMIGAETPRGIALAALRFAWGWEVDAIAEAAAGAPHAAAALPAS
;
A
#
# COMPACT_ATOMS: atom_id res chain seq x y z
N MET A 1 7.55 -9.96 8.78
CA MET A 1 6.65 -10.00 7.60
C MET A 1 7.45 -10.00 6.31
N THR A 2 6.92 -10.65 5.31
CA THR A 2 7.50 -10.62 3.96
C THR A 2 7.17 -9.29 3.28
N PRO A 3 7.90 -8.91 2.21
CA PRO A 3 7.53 -7.74 1.42
C PRO A 3 6.09 -7.81 0.90
N SER A 4 5.64 -8.99 0.48
CA SER A 4 4.25 -9.20 0.03
C SER A 4 3.25 -8.98 1.16
N GLY A 5 3.56 -9.45 2.36
CA GLY A 5 2.72 -9.25 3.53
C GLY A 5 2.63 -7.79 3.94
N ARG A 6 3.73 -7.07 3.87
CA ARG A 6 3.77 -5.63 4.15
C ARG A 6 2.93 -4.85 3.14
N LEU A 7 3.06 -5.19 1.86
CA LEU A 7 2.29 -4.55 0.81
C LEU A 7 0.79 -4.82 0.99
N ALA A 8 0.42 -6.07 1.26
CA ALA A 8 -0.97 -6.43 1.51
C ALA A 8 -1.55 -5.64 2.70
N ALA A 9 -0.77 -5.49 3.77
CA ALA A 9 -1.19 -4.73 4.95
C ALA A 9 -1.42 -3.24 4.62
N ALA A 10 -0.52 -2.64 3.85
CA ALA A 10 -0.67 -1.24 3.43
C ALA A 10 -1.93 -1.06 2.57
N ILE A 11 -2.19 -1.99 1.66
CA ILE A 11 -3.40 -1.96 0.83
C ILE A 11 -4.65 -2.10 1.70
N GLU A 12 -4.66 -3.00 2.68
CA GLU A 12 -5.77 -3.13 3.64
C GLU A 12 -6.07 -1.83 4.36
N VAL A 13 -5.03 -1.15 4.84
CA VAL A 13 -5.18 0.14 5.51
C VAL A 13 -5.81 1.16 4.58
N LEU A 14 -5.34 1.21 3.33
CA LEU A 14 -5.88 2.14 2.34
C LEU A 14 -7.32 1.82 1.97
N VAL A 15 -7.68 0.55 1.91
CA VAL A 15 -9.07 0.12 1.68
C VAL A 15 -9.97 0.60 2.83
N GLU A 16 -9.54 0.48 4.07
CA GLU A 16 -10.29 0.97 5.22
C GLU A 16 -10.54 2.48 5.13
N VAL A 17 -9.54 3.23 4.73
CA VAL A 17 -9.66 4.67 4.57
C VAL A 17 -10.66 5.00 3.46
N ASP A 18 -10.58 4.32 2.33
CA ASP A 18 -11.36 4.61 1.15
C ASP A 18 -12.81 4.13 1.26
N GLU A 19 -13.01 2.87 1.63
CA GLU A 19 -14.33 2.25 1.66
C GLU A 19 -15.12 2.56 2.92
N ARG A 20 -14.46 2.58 4.08
CA ARG A 20 -15.11 2.83 5.36
C ARG A 20 -14.97 4.26 5.83
N ARG A 21 -14.35 5.10 5.04
CA ARG A 21 -14.14 6.52 5.33
C ARG A 21 -13.49 6.76 6.68
N GLN A 22 -12.58 5.87 7.06
CA GLN A 22 -11.83 6.00 8.29
C GLN A 22 -10.65 6.95 8.12
N PRO A 23 -10.38 7.82 9.10
CA PRO A 23 -9.12 8.57 9.10
C PRO A 23 -7.95 7.61 9.09
N ILE A 24 -6.86 7.98 8.39
CA ILE A 24 -5.68 7.12 8.26
C ILE A 24 -5.14 6.67 9.61
N ARG A 25 -5.13 7.53 10.61
CA ARG A 25 -4.65 7.19 11.95
C ARG A 25 -5.46 6.07 12.58
N ASN A 26 -6.79 6.11 12.41
CA ASN A 26 -7.68 5.08 12.94
C ASN A 26 -7.49 3.76 12.22
N ALA A 27 -7.33 3.80 10.91
CA ALA A 27 -7.09 2.61 10.10
C ALA A 27 -5.76 1.95 10.47
N LEU A 28 -4.71 2.75 10.65
CA LEU A 28 -3.40 2.25 11.06
C LEU A 28 -3.42 1.66 12.47
N LYS A 29 -4.12 2.31 13.40
CA LYS A 29 -4.26 1.81 14.76
C LYS A 29 -5.00 0.48 14.78
N ALA A 30 -6.11 0.39 14.06
CA ALA A 30 -6.90 -0.83 13.98
C ALA A 30 -6.08 -1.98 13.39
N TRP A 31 -5.34 -1.70 12.32
CA TRP A 31 -4.45 -2.69 11.73
C TRP A 31 -3.38 -3.15 12.74
N GLY A 32 -2.74 -2.21 13.43
CA GLY A 32 -1.72 -2.51 14.42
C GLY A 32 -2.25 -3.36 15.59
N ASP A 33 -3.47 -3.09 16.04
CA ASP A 33 -4.09 -3.82 17.14
C ASP A 33 -4.40 -5.28 16.77
N ARG A 34 -4.80 -5.53 15.53
CA ARG A 34 -5.08 -6.90 15.07
C ARG A 34 -3.86 -7.62 14.48
N SER A 35 -2.75 -6.93 14.33
CA SER A 35 -1.52 -7.48 13.73
C SER A 35 -0.38 -7.46 14.74
N ARG A 36 -0.58 -8.14 15.87
CA ARG A 36 0.39 -8.15 16.97
C ARG A 36 1.74 -8.75 16.60
N PHE A 37 1.76 -9.61 15.58
CA PHE A 37 2.98 -10.22 15.08
C PHE A 37 3.88 -9.24 14.33
N ALA A 38 3.37 -8.10 13.92
CA ALA A 38 4.14 -7.10 13.18
C ALA A 38 5.08 -6.35 14.12
N GLY A 39 6.37 -6.37 13.80
CA GLY A 39 7.39 -5.64 14.55
C GLY A 39 7.41 -4.15 14.21
N ALA A 40 8.29 -3.42 14.88
CA ALA A 40 8.42 -1.97 14.69
C ALA A 40 8.77 -1.59 13.25
N LYS A 41 9.66 -2.34 12.61
CA LYS A 41 10.05 -2.09 11.22
C LYS A 41 8.90 -2.32 10.25
N ASP A 42 8.12 -3.38 10.47
CA ASP A 42 6.96 -3.68 9.65
C ASP A 42 5.91 -2.59 9.78
N ARG A 43 5.63 -2.16 11.01
CA ARG A 43 4.67 -1.09 11.27
C ARG A 43 5.09 0.22 10.65
N ALA A 44 6.37 0.57 10.72
CA ALA A 44 6.91 1.77 10.10
C ALA A 44 6.80 1.72 8.59
N TRP A 45 7.08 0.57 8.00
CA TRP A 45 7.00 0.36 6.55
C TRP A 45 5.55 0.53 6.05
N VAL A 46 4.62 -0.15 6.70
CA VAL A 46 3.20 -0.10 6.34
C VAL A 46 2.64 1.32 6.49
N SER A 47 2.93 1.97 7.63
CA SER A 47 2.50 3.35 7.88
C SER A 47 3.10 4.31 6.86
N GLY A 48 4.39 4.17 6.59
CA GLY A 48 5.08 5.03 5.65
C GLY A 48 4.49 4.95 4.25
N LEU A 49 4.27 3.74 3.76
CA LEU A 49 3.70 3.57 2.42
C LEU A 49 2.26 4.07 2.34
N ALA A 50 1.43 3.74 3.32
CA ALA A 50 0.04 4.17 3.34
C ALA A 50 -0.06 5.70 3.39
N LEU A 51 0.74 6.35 4.24
CA LEU A 51 0.77 7.81 4.34
C LEU A 51 1.25 8.47 3.06
N ASP A 52 2.31 7.95 2.45
CA ASP A 52 2.83 8.50 1.20
C ASP A 52 1.83 8.32 0.05
N ALA A 53 1.17 7.17 -0.01
CA ALA A 53 0.15 6.92 -1.02
C ALA A 53 -1.00 7.93 -0.91
N LEU A 54 -1.48 8.22 0.30
CA LEU A 54 -2.53 9.19 0.51
C LEU A 54 -2.07 10.62 0.25
N ARG A 55 -0.85 10.96 0.67
CA ARG A 55 -0.29 12.29 0.47
C ARG A 55 -0.22 12.67 -1.01
N HIS A 56 0.10 11.71 -1.86
CA HIS A 56 0.28 11.93 -3.29
C HIS A 56 -0.84 11.29 -4.13
N ARG A 57 -1.96 11.01 -3.50
CA ARG A 57 -3.06 10.24 -4.08
C ARG A 57 -3.45 10.67 -5.49
N ARG A 58 -3.70 11.96 -5.68
CA ARG A 58 -4.14 12.46 -6.99
C ARG A 58 -3.07 12.33 -8.06
N SER A 59 -1.84 12.70 -7.72
CA SER A 59 -0.72 12.60 -8.65
C SER A 59 -0.46 11.14 -9.05
N LEU A 60 -0.48 10.24 -8.07
CA LEU A 60 -0.27 8.82 -8.31
C LEU A 60 -1.37 8.22 -9.16
N ALA A 61 -2.62 8.55 -8.84
CA ALA A 61 -3.78 8.07 -9.60
C ALA A 61 -3.73 8.57 -11.05
N TRP A 62 -3.33 9.82 -11.24
CA TRP A 62 -3.18 10.40 -12.57
C TRP A 62 -2.11 9.68 -13.39
N MET A 63 -0.98 9.36 -12.76
CA MET A 63 0.14 8.68 -13.44
C MET A 63 -0.22 7.29 -13.95
N ILE A 64 -1.06 6.56 -13.20
CA ILE A 64 -1.43 5.18 -13.55
C ILE A 64 -2.82 5.06 -14.13
N GLY A 65 -3.59 6.13 -14.16
CA GLY A 65 -4.95 6.14 -14.70
C GLY A 65 -5.98 5.42 -13.82
N ALA A 66 -5.68 5.22 -12.53
CA ALA A 66 -6.60 4.52 -11.63
C ALA A 66 -6.45 5.01 -10.20
N GLU A 67 -7.56 5.37 -9.56
CA GLU A 67 -7.57 5.84 -8.17
C GLU A 67 -8.14 4.76 -7.25
N THR A 68 -7.46 3.63 -7.19
CA THR A 68 -7.81 2.53 -6.29
C THR A 68 -6.78 2.42 -5.17
N PRO A 69 -7.16 1.92 -3.98
CA PRO A 69 -6.20 1.72 -2.90
C PRO A 69 -4.98 0.92 -3.33
N ARG A 70 -5.20 -0.15 -4.05
CA ARG A 70 -4.12 -0.99 -4.56
C ARG A 70 -3.26 -0.24 -5.56
N GLY A 71 -3.88 0.46 -6.50
CA GLY A 71 -3.17 1.21 -7.53
C GLY A 71 -2.27 2.29 -6.95
N ILE A 72 -2.79 3.09 -6.01
CA ILE A 72 -1.97 4.15 -5.40
C ILE A 72 -0.87 3.59 -4.51
N ALA A 73 -1.06 2.43 -3.88
CA ALA A 73 0.00 1.78 -3.11
C ALA A 73 1.15 1.35 -4.02
N LEU A 74 0.84 0.70 -5.14
CA LEU A 74 1.85 0.26 -6.11
C LEU A 74 2.55 1.45 -6.75
N ALA A 75 1.79 2.49 -7.09
CA ALA A 75 2.36 3.71 -7.66
C ALA A 75 3.28 4.42 -6.66
N ALA A 76 2.93 4.42 -5.36
CA ALA A 76 3.76 5.00 -4.32
C ALA A 76 5.10 4.27 -4.22
N LEU A 77 5.10 2.95 -4.30
CA LEU A 77 6.34 2.18 -4.31
C LEU A 77 7.23 2.59 -5.48
N ARG A 78 6.65 2.77 -6.66
CA ARG A 78 7.40 3.11 -7.86
C ARG A 78 7.89 4.56 -7.85
N PHE A 79 6.98 5.50 -7.62
CA PHE A 79 7.26 6.93 -7.84
C PHE A 79 7.73 7.67 -6.60
N ALA A 80 7.26 7.29 -5.43
CA ALA A 80 7.70 7.93 -4.20
C ALA A 80 8.89 7.22 -3.56
N TRP A 81 8.94 5.89 -3.63
CA TRP A 81 9.98 5.09 -2.99
C TRP A 81 11.06 4.60 -3.97
N GLY A 82 10.85 4.75 -5.26
CA GLY A 82 11.85 4.41 -6.26
C GLY A 82 12.08 2.92 -6.50
N TRP A 83 11.11 2.08 -6.17
CA TRP A 83 11.24 0.64 -6.38
C TRP A 83 11.21 0.31 -7.88
N GLU A 84 12.00 -0.69 -8.26
CA GLU A 84 11.97 -1.22 -9.62
C GLU A 84 10.65 -1.95 -9.88
N VAL A 85 10.20 -1.92 -11.14
CA VAL A 85 8.93 -2.55 -11.54
C VAL A 85 8.94 -4.04 -11.22
N ASP A 86 10.05 -4.73 -11.44
CA ASP A 86 10.17 -6.16 -11.16
C ASP A 86 10.00 -6.47 -9.67
N ALA A 87 10.59 -5.64 -8.80
CA ALA A 87 10.45 -5.81 -7.35
C ALA A 87 9.00 -5.60 -6.90
N ILE A 88 8.32 -4.61 -7.49
CA ILE A 88 6.91 -4.35 -7.20
C ILE A 88 6.05 -5.52 -7.66
N ALA A 89 6.28 -6.03 -8.87
CA ALA A 89 5.54 -7.15 -9.42
C ALA A 89 5.70 -8.40 -8.55
N GLU A 90 6.91 -8.65 -8.07
CA GLU A 90 7.20 -9.78 -7.20
C GLU A 90 6.45 -9.67 -5.87
N ALA A 91 6.48 -8.50 -5.23
CA ALA A 91 5.76 -8.26 -3.99
C ALA A 91 4.24 -8.38 -4.20
N ALA A 92 3.73 -7.82 -5.29
CA ALA A 92 2.30 -7.87 -5.62
C ALA A 92 1.83 -9.31 -5.90
N ALA A 93 2.64 -10.11 -6.58
CA ALA A 93 2.29 -11.48 -6.91
C ALA A 93 2.14 -12.37 -5.68
N GLY A 94 2.88 -12.08 -4.60
CA GLY A 94 2.79 -12.83 -3.36
C GLY A 94 1.73 -12.34 -2.39
N ALA A 95 1.06 -11.21 -2.67
CA ALA A 95 0.07 -10.63 -1.78
C ALA A 95 -1.31 -11.28 -1.99
N PRO A 96 -2.09 -11.50 -0.91
CA PRO A 96 -3.41 -12.14 -1.04
C PRO A 96 -4.38 -11.41 -1.96
N HIS A 97 -4.24 -10.11 -2.09
CA HIS A 97 -5.10 -9.28 -2.93
C HIS A 97 -4.44 -8.90 -4.25
N ALA A 98 -3.39 -9.58 -4.64
CA ALA A 98 -2.66 -9.26 -5.86
C ALA A 98 -3.46 -9.74 -7.06
N ALA A 99 -4.05 -8.83 -7.80
CA ALA A 99 -4.77 -9.16 -9.02
C ALA A 99 -3.91 -8.91 -10.25
N ALA A 100 -3.07 -7.92 -10.24
CA ALA A 100 -2.20 -7.56 -11.35
C ALA A 100 -1.08 -6.66 -10.88
N ALA A 101 0.04 -6.67 -11.58
CA ALA A 101 1.10 -5.70 -11.39
C ALA A 101 0.67 -4.32 -11.89
N LEU A 102 1.53 -3.33 -11.75
CA LEU A 102 1.29 -2.02 -12.33
C LEU A 102 1.06 -2.14 -13.84
N PRO A 103 0.14 -1.34 -14.40
CA PRO A 103 0.00 -1.31 -15.85
C PRO A 103 1.33 -0.95 -16.50
N ALA A 104 1.64 -1.64 -17.59
CA ALA A 104 2.80 -1.34 -18.38
C ALA A 104 2.50 -0.11 -19.24
N SER A 105 3.02 1.01 -18.86
CA SER A 105 2.81 2.23 -19.63
C SER A 105 3.87 3.25 -19.31
#